data_f70cf183a90f139c77195d4c84c11767
#
_entry.id   f70cf183a90f139c77195d4c84c11767
#
_cell.length_a   1.000
_cell.length_b   1.000
_cell.length_c   1.000
_cell.angle_alpha   90.00
_cell.angle_beta   90.00
_cell.angle_gamma   90.00
#
_symmetry.space_group_name_H-M   'P 1'
#
loop_
_entity.id
_entity.type
_entity.pdbx_description
1 polymer ?
#
loop_
_entity_poly.entity_id
_entity_poly.type
_entity_poly.pdbx_seq_one_letter_code
_entity_poly.pdbx_strand_id
1 'polypeptide(L)'
;MVKTLVLVRHGVSERGSEDMSRELTRAGQRALSANYPHIFGLLGAEGEEAEIWTSPALRALETAEIVAEALDAEGLEIHDSLYDQDLPALQAELEHADAETLVLVGHAPFLGYVAESLLGFELPLTKGAVCAIDVCGSLGHQHKCVWKQLGDVREPHGKLLWLVSGPSTQPWETLDALDEACAHAATNLEDAYTEFRAHPEDPAVIAAFRFALRGTQLLTKFFSPLLNEEAVEIAEPVYRLMLGATTRLREIDGFSDTVADLMESGELSQGSKLVSAVEAAREAERDRVCE
;
A
#
# COMPACT_ATOMS: atom_id res chain seq x y z
N MET A 1 9.23 1.43 16.46
CA MET A 1 8.18 2.04 15.55
C MET A 1 8.60 1.80 14.13
N VAL A 2 7.75 1.17 13.34
CA VAL A 2 8.07 0.73 11.97
C VAL A 2 8.25 1.93 11.04
N LYS A 3 9.40 1.98 10.38
CA LYS A 3 9.75 2.93 9.31
C LYS A 3 9.71 2.25 7.95
N THR A 4 10.23 1.02 7.88
CA THR A 4 10.30 0.22 6.67
C THR A 4 9.48 -1.05 6.84
N LEU A 5 8.46 -1.22 6.01
CA LEU A 5 7.66 -2.44 5.91
C LEU A 5 8.12 -3.25 4.71
N VAL A 6 8.52 -4.50 4.95
CA VAL A 6 8.92 -5.41 3.89
C VAL A 6 7.86 -6.49 3.75
N LEU A 7 7.26 -6.61 2.57
CA LEU A 7 6.26 -7.63 2.26
C LEU A 7 6.91 -8.75 1.45
N VAL A 8 6.75 -9.99 1.92
CA VAL A 8 7.29 -11.19 1.30
C VAL A 8 6.17 -12.17 1.02
N ARG A 9 5.89 -12.43 -0.24
CA ARG A 9 4.99 -13.53 -0.59
C ARG A 9 5.74 -14.85 -0.50
N HIS A 10 5.15 -15.86 0.15
CA HIS A 10 5.76 -17.19 0.26
C HIS A 10 6.23 -17.74 -1.08
N GLY A 11 7.27 -18.57 -1.06
CA GLY A 11 7.86 -19.21 -2.24
C GLY A 11 6.94 -20.23 -2.92
N VAL A 12 7.47 -20.91 -3.93
CA VAL A 12 6.73 -21.95 -4.67
C VAL A 12 6.49 -23.15 -3.78
N SER A 13 5.22 -23.46 -3.50
CA SER A 13 4.81 -24.57 -2.64
C SER A 13 4.30 -25.77 -3.42
N GLU A 14 4.38 -26.93 -2.78
CA GLU A 14 3.81 -28.18 -3.29
C GLU A 14 2.28 -28.07 -3.43
N ARG A 15 1.73 -28.96 -4.26
CA ARG A 15 0.26 -29.11 -4.40
C ARG A 15 -0.20 -30.13 -3.38
N GLY A 16 -1.16 -29.79 -2.53
CA GLY A 16 -1.69 -30.67 -1.48
C GLY A 16 -3.14 -30.39 -1.19
N SER A 17 -3.81 -31.29 -0.46
CA SER A 17 -5.22 -31.19 -0.07
C SER A 17 -5.43 -30.28 1.14
N GLU A 18 -4.45 -30.18 2.04
CA GLU A 18 -4.52 -29.35 3.24
C GLU A 18 -3.67 -28.10 3.03
N ASP A 19 -4.31 -26.93 3.01
CA ASP A 19 -3.63 -25.69 2.70
C ASP A 19 -2.55 -25.32 3.70
N MET A 20 -2.78 -25.54 5.00
CA MET A 20 -1.84 -25.22 6.08
C MET A 20 -0.54 -26.02 6.01
N SER A 21 -0.59 -27.28 5.63
CA SER A 21 0.54 -28.22 5.64
C SER A 21 1.33 -28.29 4.33
N ARG A 22 1.00 -27.44 3.36
CA ARG A 22 1.77 -27.40 2.10
C ARG A 22 3.15 -26.80 2.31
N GLU A 23 4.16 -27.61 2.09
CA GLU A 23 5.58 -27.24 2.13
C GLU A 23 6.00 -26.46 0.87
N LEU A 24 7.13 -25.78 0.93
CA LEU A 24 7.81 -25.28 -0.26
C LEU A 24 8.32 -26.44 -1.12
N THR A 25 8.31 -26.24 -2.43
CA THR A 25 9.02 -27.19 -3.30
C THR A 25 10.54 -27.09 -3.05
N ARG A 26 11.26 -28.21 -3.23
CA ARG A 26 12.74 -28.21 -3.14
C ARG A 26 13.40 -27.21 -4.09
N ALA A 27 12.77 -26.96 -5.25
CA ALA A 27 13.24 -25.97 -6.21
C ALA A 27 12.98 -24.56 -5.68
N GLY A 28 11.79 -24.32 -5.07
CA GLY A 28 11.44 -23.07 -4.42
C GLY A 28 12.38 -22.71 -3.28
N GLN A 29 12.62 -23.63 -2.35
CA GLN A 29 13.57 -23.44 -1.24
C GLN A 29 14.96 -23.04 -1.74
N ARG A 30 15.52 -23.81 -2.71
CA ARG A 30 16.84 -23.51 -3.29
C ARG A 30 16.88 -22.15 -3.97
N ALA A 31 15.82 -21.75 -4.68
CA ALA A 31 15.76 -20.46 -5.33
C ALA A 31 15.72 -19.33 -4.31
N LEU A 32 14.93 -19.45 -3.23
CA LEU A 32 14.89 -18.48 -2.14
C LEU A 32 16.26 -18.36 -1.45
N SER A 33 16.82 -19.48 -0.97
CA SER A 33 18.11 -19.49 -0.26
C SER A 33 19.26 -18.92 -1.09
N ALA A 34 19.24 -19.10 -2.42
CA ALA A 34 20.27 -18.55 -3.29
C ALA A 34 20.14 -17.04 -3.54
N ASN A 35 18.93 -16.49 -3.51
CA ASN A 35 18.67 -15.12 -3.93
C ASN A 35 18.35 -14.16 -2.78
N TYR A 36 17.72 -14.63 -1.70
CA TYR A 36 17.33 -13.77 -0.58
C TYR A 36 18.49 -13.04 0.10
N PRO A 37 19.68 -13.62 0.30
CA PRO A 37 20.82 -12.86 0.84
C PRO A 37 21.15 -11.61 0.01
N HIS A 38 20.99 -11.68 -1.32
CA HIS A 38 21.20 -10.52 -2.20
C HIS A 38 20.04 -9.53 -2.15
N ILE A 39 18.79 -10.03 -2.06
CA ILE A 39 17.59 -9.18 -2.02
C ILE A 39 17.53 -8.43 -0.69
N PHE A 40 17.70 -9.13 0.43
CA PHE A 40 17.67 -8.51 1.75
C PHE A 40 18.91 -7.65 2.02
N GLY A 41 20.01 -7.87 1.32
CA GLY A 41 21.15 -6.95 1.29
C GLY A 41 20.81 -5.55 0.82
N LEU A 42 19.68 -5.35 0.10
CA LEU A 42 19.17 -4.02 -0.28
C LEU A 42 18.70 -3.18 0.92
N LEU A 43 18.38 -3.79 2.04
CA LEU A 43 18.03 -3.10 3.29
C LEU A 43 19.25 -2.48 3.97
N GLY A 44 20.46 -2.95 3.69
CA GLY A 44 21.68 -2.50 4.36
C GLY A 44 21.58 -2.66 5.88
N ALA A 45 22.02 -1.65 6.64
CA ALA A 45 21.97 -1.65 8.09
C ALA A 45 20.54 -1.70 8.69
N GLU A 46 19.53 -1.30 7.94
CA GLU A 46 18.12 -1.37 8.37
C GLU A 46 17.62 -2.82 8.52
N GLY A 47 18.31 -3.80 7.93
CA GLY A 47 17.99 -5.22 8.05
C GLY A 47 18.54 -5.90 9.30
N GLU A 48 19.52 -5.31 9.99
CA GLU A 48 20.22 -5.94 11.13
C GLU A 48 19.34 -6.14 12.37
N GLU A 49 18.29 -5.32 12.54
CA GLU A 49 17.33 -5.38 13.66
C GLU A 49 15.90 -5.59 13.18
N ALA A 50 15.71 -6.28 12.04
CA ALA A 50 14.39 -6.51 11.49
C ALA A 50 13.61 -7.56 12.30
N GLU A 51 12.36 -7.26 12.65
CA GLU A 51 11.40 -8.26 13.13
C GLU A 51 10.76 -8.99 11.94
N ILE A 52 10.51 -10.28 12.09
CA ILE A 52 9.90 -11.12 11.06
C ILE A 52 8.60 -11.71 11.59
N TRP A 53 7.49 -11.30 10.98
CA TRP A 53 6.16 -11.84 11.24
C TRP A 53 5.72 -12.73 10.10
N THR A 54 5.19 -13.89 10.41
CA THR A 54 4.80 -14.88 9.39
C THR A 54 3.44 -15.46 9.63
N SER A 55 2.77 -15.83 8.54
CA SER A 55 1.58 -16.68 8.57
C SER A 55 1.93 -18.08 9.12
N PRO A 56 1.01 -18.75 9.89
CA PRO A 56 1.21 -20.11 10.39
C PRO A 56 1.26 -21.19 9.31
N ALA A 57 0.91 -20.90 8.05
CA ALA A 57 0.99 -21.88 6.97
C ALA A 57 2.42 -22.29 6.69
N LEU A 58 2.67 -23.60 6.59
CA LEU A 58 4.03 -24.18 6.52
C LEU A 58 4.90 -23.55 5.42
N ARG A 59 4.35 -23.29 4.23
CA ARG A 59 5.07 -22.61 3.13
C ARG A 59 5.52 -21.18 3.47
N ALA A 60 4.77 -20.50 4.35
CA ALA A 60 5.14 -19.16 4.82
C ALA A 60 6.20 -19.25 5.91
N LEU A 61 6.06 -20.19 6.85
CA LEU A 61 7.08 -20.49 7.88
C LEU A 61 8.42 -20.83 7.26
N GLU A 62 8.47 -21.80 6.32
CA GLU A 62 9.70 -22.17 5.63
C GLU A 62 10.31 -21.00 4.82
N THR A 63 9.45 -20.11 4.29
CA THR A 63 9.92 -18.89 3.63
C THR A 63 10.52 -17.93 4.65
N ALA A 64 9.87 -17.75 5.81
CA ALA A 64 10.32 -16.86 6.87
C ALA A 64 11.63 -17.35 7.52
N GLU A 65 11.82 -18.67 7.64
CA GLU A 65 13.11 -19.25 8.08
C GLU A 65 14.26 -18.86 7.13
N ILE A 66 14.03 -18.92 5.81
CA ILE A 66 15.01 -18.49 4.81
C ILE A 66 15.26 -16.99 4.86
N VAL A 67 14.21 -16.19 5.15
CA VAL A 67 14.36 -14.74 5.39
C VAL A 67 15.20 -14.48 6.64
N ALA A 68 14.93 -15.19 7.74
CA ALA A 68 15.70 -15.06 8.97
C ALA A 68 17.18 -15.40 8.78
N GLU A 69 17.48 -16.49 8.04
CA GLU A 69 18.85 -16.83 7.66
C GLU A 69 19.51 -15.71 6.82
N ALA A 70 18.77 -15.12 5.89
CA ALA A 70 19.29 -14.06 5.01
C ALA A 70 19.57 -12.73 5.74
N LEU A 71 18.86 -12.46 6.84
CA LEU A 71 18.98 -11.27 7.68
C LEU A 71 19.84 -11.50 8.93
N ASP A 72 20.30 -12.74 9.19
CA ASP A 72 20.94 -13.13 10.45
C ASP A 72 20.08 -12.79 11.69
N ALA A 73 18.75 -12.96 11.55
CA ALA A 73 17.77 -12.62 12.59
C ALA A 73 17.59 -13.78 13.59
N GLU A 74 17.48 -13.48 14.91
CA GLU A 74 17.41 -14.47 15.97
C GLU A 74 16.08 -15.23 16.07
N GLY A 75 15.01 -14.78 15.39
CA GLY A 75 13.70 -15.40 15.50
C GLY A 75 12.66 -14.85 14.53
N LEU A 76 11.47 -15.46 14.59
CA LEU A 76 10.29 -15.03 13.86
C LEU A 76 9.04 -15.18 14.74
N GLU A 77 8.02 -14.37 14.51
CA GLU A 77 6.75 -14.41 15.21
C GLU A 77 5.62 -14.86 14.28
N ILE A 78 4.71 -15.69 14.81
CA ILE A 78 3.58 -16.22 14.05
C ILE A 78 2.36 -15.35 14.31
N HIS A 79 1.73 -14.86 13.23
CA HIS A 79 0.55 -14.02 13.27
C HIS A 79 -0.59 -14.65 12.45
N ASP A 80 -1.65 -15.06 13.12
CA ASP A 80 -2.82 -15.67 12.48
C ASP A 80 -3.52 -14.72 11.51
N SER A 81 -3.49 -13.40 11.79
CA SER A 81 -4.03 -12.35 10.93
C SER A 81 -3.51 -12.41 9.49
N LEU A 82 -2.25 -12.85 9.30
CA LEU A 82 -1.64 -13.03 7.97
C LEU A 82 -2.20 -14.24 7.20
N TYR A 83 -2.68 -15.27 7.90
CA TYR A 83 -3.33 -16.43 7.30
C TYR A 83 -4.81 -16.19 7.07
N ASP A 84 -5.50 -15.67 8.08
CA ASP A 84 -6.93 -15.38 8.07
C ASP A 84 -7.28 -14.20 7.15
N GLN A 85 -6.26 -13.49 6.68
CA GLN A 85 -6.39 -12.28 5.85
C GLN A 85 -7.23 -11.21 6.54
N ASP A 86 -7.08 -11.10 7.86
CA ASP A 86 -7.81 -10.16 8.72
C ASP A 86 -7.05 -8.82 8.82
N LEU A 87 -7.42 -7.87 7.97
CA LEU A 87 -6.78 -6.56 7.94
C LEU A 87 -6.96 -5.77 9.24
N PRO A 88 -8.14 -5.71 9.88
CA PRO A 88 -8.32 -5.09 11.19
C PRO A 88 -7.44 -5.71 12.28
N ALA A 89 -7.30 -7.04 12.33
CA ALA A 89 -6.44 -7.70 13.29
C ALA A 89 -4.97 -7.36 13.04
N LEU A 90 -4.50 -7.48 11.80
CA LEU A 90 -3.14 -7.08 11.43
C LEU A 90 -2.85 -5.62 11.77
N GLN A 91 -3.79 -4.72 11.52
CA GLN A 91 -3.67 -3.30 11.86
C GLN A 91 -3.46 -3.10 13.36
N ALA A 92 -4.24 -3.78 14.19
CA ALA A 92 -4.10 -3.70 15.65
C ALA A 92 -2.75 -4.25 16.14
N GLU A 93 -2.24 -5.32 15.53
CA GLU A 93 -0.92 -5.88 15.80
C GLU A 93 0.19 -4.89 15.41
N LEU A 94 0.12 -4.30 14.21
CA LEU A 94 1.09 -3.32 13.70
C LEU A 94 1.18 -2.05 14.56
N GLU A 95 0.10 -1.64 15.23
CA GLU A 95 0.12 -0.52 16.17
C GLU A 95 1.04 -0.76 17.37
N HIS A 96 1.35 -2.02 17.67
CA HIS A 96 2.18 -2.43 18.82
C HIS A 96 3.59 -2.89 18.42
N ALA A 97 3.91 -2.91 17.12
CA ALA A 97 5.23 -3.27 16.63
C ALA A 97 6.29 -2.22 17.02
N ASP A 98 7.39 -2.67 17.60
CA ASP A 98 8.47 -1.78 18.09
C ASP A 98 9.66 -1.70 17.14
N ALA A 99 9.82 -2.64 16.21
CA ALA A 99 10.90 -2.66 15.23
C ALA A 99 10.89 -1.44 14.29
N GLU A 100 12.05 -1.01 13.85
CA GLU A 100 12.16 -0.01 12.78
C GLU A 100 11.93 -0.62 11.39
N THR A 101 12.36 -1.86 11.19
CA THR A 101 12.11 -2.66 9.99
C THR A 101 11.27 -3.87 10.35
N LEU A 102 10.13 -4.04 9.70
CA LEU A 102 9.23 -5.16 9.89
C LEU A 102 9.03 -5.92 8.60
N VAL A 103 9.28 -7.24 8.63
CA VAL A 103 9.09 -8.14 7.50
C VAL A 103 7.83 -8.96 7.70
N LEU A 104 6.86 -8.86 6.81
CA LEU A 104 5.63 -9.67 6.81
C LEU A 104 5.74 -10.76 5.75
N VAL A 105 5.73 -12.03 6.16
CA VAL A 105 5.75 -13.19 5.26
C VAL A 105 4.35 -13.81 5.19
N GLY A 106 3.75 -13.78 4.00
CA GLY A 106 2.35 -14.20 3.88
C GLY A 106 1.93 -14.56 2.46
N HIS A 107 0.68 -14.27 2.15
CA HIS A 107 -0.01 -14.76 0.97
C HIS A 107 -0.57 -13.62 0.11
N ALA A 108 -0.67 -13.84 -1.22
CA ALA A 108 -1.54 -13.08 -2.07
C ALA A 108 -2.97 -13.72 -2.05
N PRO A 109 -4.05 -12.93 -2.15
CA PRO A 109 -4.04 -11.50 -2.47
C PRO A 109 -3.78 -10.56 -1.28
N PHE A 110 -3.78 -11.05 -0.04
CA PHE A 110 -3.79 -10.22 1.17
C PHE A 110 -2.63 -9.23 1.27
N LEU A 111 -1.37 -9.68 1.04
CA LEU A 111 -0.22 -8.77 1.02
C LEU A 111 -0.32 -7.73 -0.11
N GLY A 112 -0.98 -8.06 -1.22
CA GLY A 112 -1.31 -7.12 -2.28
C GLY A 112 -2.23 -6.00 -1.78
N TYR A 113 -3.29 -6.33 -1.03
CA TYR A 113 -4.19 -5.34 -0.41
C TYR A 113 -3.48 -4.45 0.61
N VAL A 114 -2.57 -5.03 1.41
CA VAL A 114 -1.74 -4.24 2.33
C VAL A 114 -0.87 -3.25 1.56
N ALA A 115 -0.19 -3.70 0.51
CA ALA A 115 0.63 -2.84 -0.35
C ALA A 115 -0.21 -1.74 -1.02
N GLU A 116 -1.35 -2.11 -1.61
CA GLU A 116 -2.25 -1.18 -2.29
C GLU A 116 -2.79 -0.12 -1.34
N SER A 117 -3.18 -0.49 -0.12
CA SER A 117 -3.64 0.45 0.90
C SER A 117 -2.59 1.50 1.27
N LEU A 118 -1.31 1.14 1.21
CA LEU A 118 -0.19 2.05 1.51
C LEU A 118 0.22 2.88 0.30
N LEU A 119 0.22 2.28 -0.89
CA LEU A 119 0.83 2.86 -2.10
C LEU A 119 -0.20 3.52 -3.03
N GLY A 120 -1.47 3.09 -2.96
CA GLY A 120 -2.52 3.56 -3.86
C GLY A 120 -2.52 2.89 -5.24
N PHE A 121 -1.75 1.81 -5.40
CA PHE A 121 -1.74 0.99 -6.60
C PHE A 121 -1.39 -0.46 -6.28
N GLU A 122 -1.88 -1.38 -7.09
CA GLU A 122 -1.62 -2.80 -6.95
C GLU A 122 -0.17 -3.15 -7.33
N LEU A 123 0.48 -4.00 -6.51
CA LEU A 123 1.80 -4.56 -6.81
C LEU A 123 1.70 -6.01 -7.25
N PRO A 124 2.40 -6.41 -8.34
CA PRO A 124 2.47 -7.79 -8.78
C PRO A 124 3.36 -8.63 -7.86
N LEU A 125 2.85 -9.04 -6.71
CA LEU A 125 3.58 -9.91 -5.79
C LEU A 125 3.51 -11.36 -6.26
N THR A 126 4.44 -11.79 -7.11
CA THR A 126 4.60 -13.20 -7.50
C THR A 126 5.16 -14.05 -6.36
N LYS A 127 5.14 -15.38 -6.47
CA LYS A 127 5.67 -16.27 -5.40
C LYS A 127 7.15 -16.02 -5.16
N GLY A 128 7.53 -15.74 -3.93
CA GLY A 128 8.87 -15.34 -3.53
C GLY A 128 9.21 -13.88 -3.84
N ALA A 129 8.23 -13.07 -4.26
CA ALA A 129 8.43 -11.63 -4.42
C ALA A 129 8.65 -10.95 -3.07
N VAL A 130 9.47 -9.91 -3.09
CA VAL A 130 9.79 -9.06 -1.93
C VAL A 130 9.65 -7.61 -2.34
N CYS A 131 8.96 -6.80 -1.56
CA CYS A 131 8.97 -5.36 -1.73
C CYS A 131 9.20 -4.65 -0.39
N ALA A 132 9.88 -3.52 -0.42
CA ALA A 132 10.05 -2.64 0.73
C ALA A 132 9.32 -1.32 0.52
N ILE A 133 8.61 -0.88 1.57
CA ILE A 133 7.79 0.32 1.58
C ILE A 133 8.24 1.19 2.76
N ASP A 134 8.63 2.43 2.48
CA ASP A 134 8.79 3.45 3.51
C ASP A 134 7.41 3.92 3.97
N VAL A 135 7.08 3.64 5.21
CA VAL A 135 5.78 4.00 5.83
C VAL A 135 5.87 5.27 6.67
N CYS A 136 7.06 5.85 6.81
CA CYS A 136 7.30 7.10 7.54
C CYS A 136 7.28 8.36 6.65
N GLY A 137 7.38 8.16 5.33
CA GLY A 137 7.83 9.17 4.38
C GLY A 137 6.87 10.22 4.05
N SER A 138 6.52 11.25 4.42
CA SER A 138 5.89 12.52 3.95
C SER A 138 5.17 13.31 5.04
N LEU A 139 4.79 12.67 6.13
CA LEU A 139 3.98 13.28 7.19
C LEU A 139 4.84 13.60 8.43
N GLY A 140 6.01 14.20 8.29
CA GLY A 140 6.88 14.58 9.40
C GLY A 140 6.12 14.72 10.73
N HIS A 141 6.40 13.84 11.70
CA HIS A 141 5.96 13.87 13.10
C HIS A 141 4.60 13.28 13.53
N GLN A 142 3.78 12.65 12.68
CA GLN A 142 2.53 12.01 13.15
C GLN A 142 2.48 10.49 12.87
N HIS A 143 3.51 9.78 13.32
CA HIS A 143 3.74 8.35 13.01
C HIS A 143 2.72 7.35 13.58
N LYS A 144 1.83 7.73 14.47
CA LYS A 144 0.82 6.81 15.04
C LYS A 144 -0.39 6.56 14.14
N CYS A 145 -0.52 7.28 13.05
CA CYS A 145 -1.72 7.27 12.21
C CYS A 145 -1.64 6.36 10.99
N VAL A 146 -0.45 5.92 10.53
CA VAL A 146 -0.32 5.12 9.31
C VAL A 146 -1.12 3.82 9.39
N TRP A 147 -0.99 3.09 10.50
CA TRP A 147 -1.69 1.83 10.66
C TRP A 147 -3.20 2.00 10.84
N LYS A 148 -3.65 3.08 11.49
CA LYS A 148 -5.09 3.39 11.63
C LYS A 148 -5.78 3.70 10.30
N GLN A 149 -4.99 4.01 9.28
CA GLN A 149 -5.47 4.32 7.94
C GLN A 149 -5.25 3.16 6.95
N LEU A 150 -4.69 2.04 7.42
CA LEU A 150 -4.56 0.85 6.59
C LEU A 150 -5.97 0.37 6.18
N GLY A 151 -6.22 0.34 4.86
CA GLY A 151 -7.56 0.10 4.31
C GLY A 151 -8.39 1.37 4.07
N ASP A 152 -7.95 2.54 4.55
CA ASP A 152 -8.56 3.83 4.22
C ASP A 152 -7.98 4.37 2.90
N VAL A 153 -8.80 4.36 1.87
CA VAL A 153 -8.43 4.75 0.51
C VAL A 153 -8.39 6.26 0.25
N ARG A 154 -8.38 7.08 1.30
CA ARG A 154 -8.42 8.54 1.12
C ARG A 154 -7.11 9.14 0.60
N GLU A 155 -5.96 8.65 1.03
CA GLU A 155 -4.65 9.00 0.46
C GLU A 155 -3.61 7.88 0.69
N PRO A 156 -2.77 7.54 -0.31
CA PRO A 156 -1.62 6.67 -0.10
C PRO A 156 -0.63 7.31 0.87
N HIS A 157 -0.13 6.52 1.82
CA HIS A 157 0.76 7.01 2.88
C HIS A 157 2.18 6.47 2.77
N GLY A 158 2.37 5.38 2.00
CA GLY A 158 3.64 4.74 1.82
C GLY A 158 4.38 5.22 0.57
N LYS A 159 5.68 4.94 0.53
CA LYS A 159 6.53 5.12 -0.65
C LYS A 159 7.20 3.78 -0.95
N LEU A 160 6.98 3.24 -2.16
CA LEU A 160 7.72 2.08 -2.61
C LEU A 160 9.21 2.42 -2.69
N LEU A 161 10.04 1.65 -1.98
CA LEU A 161 11.50 1.77 -2.03
C LEU A 161 12.06 0.90 -3.14
N TRP A 162 11.69 -0.37 -3.17
CA TRP A 162 12.05 -1.32 -4.22
C TRP A 162 11.09 -2.52 -4.24
N LEU A 163 11.07 -3.21 -5.39
CA LEU A 163 10.32 -4.44 -5.63
C LEU A 163 11.21 -5.43 -6.38
N VAL A 164 11.26 -6.67 -5.90
CA VAL A 164 11.84 -7.82 -6.61
C VAL A 164 10.75 -8.84 -6.84
N SER A 165 10.43 -9.11 -8.09
CA SER A 165 9.26 -9.94 -8.50
C SER A 165 9.41 -11.44 -8.25
N GLY A 166 10.36 -11.84 -7.43
CA GLY A 166 10.61 -13.23 -7.06
C GLY A 166 11.98 -13.73 -7.54
N PRO A 167 12.51 -14.73 -6.86
CA PRO A 167 13.91 -15.13 -7.04
C PRO A 167 14.17 -15.86 -8.37
N SER A 168 13.12 -16.36 -9.03
CA SER A 168 13.23 -17.11 -10.27
C SER A 168 12.66 -16.38 -11.49
N THR A 169 12.27 -15.11 -11.34
CA THR A 169 11.69 -14.37 -12.46
C THR A 169 12.73 -14.02 -13.51
N GLN A 170 12.35 -14.20 -14.75
CA GLN A 170 13.13 -13.72 -15.87
C GLN A 170 12.87 -12.21 -16.05
N PRO A 171 13.79 -11.44 -16.66
CA PRO A 171 13.59 -10.00 -16.87
C PRO A 171 12.28 -9.65 -17.60
N TRP A 172 11.86 -10.47 -18.57
CA TRP A 172 10.60 -10.27 -19.28
C TRP A 172 9.35 -10.50 -18.43
N GLU A 173 9.36 -11.44 -17.45
CA GLU A 173 8.25 -11.64 -16.53
C GLU A 173 8.06 -10.41 -15.63
N THR A 174 9.15 -9.75 -15.25
CA THR A 174 9.11 -8.49 -14.49
C THR A 174 8.54 -7.36 -15.33
N LEU A 175 8.89 -7.26 -16.62
CA LEU A 175 8.33 -6.25 -17.52
C LEU A 175 6.84 -6.49 -17.79
N ASP A 176 6.45 -7.75 -18.05
CA ASP A 176 5.04 -8.11 -18.23
C ASP A 176 4.19 -7.76 -16.98
N ALA A 177 4.71 -8.04 -15.78
CA ALA A 177 4.07 -7.68 -14.52
C ALA A 177 3.98 -6.15 -14.32
N LEU A 178 4.98 -5.39 -14.77
CA LEU A 178 4.95 -3.94 -14.75
C LEU A 178 3.91 -3.39 -15.73
N ASP A 179 3.85 -3.92 -16.95
CA ASP A 179 2.86 -3.53 -17.95
C ASP A 179 1.43 -3.80 -17.45
N GLU A 180 1.19 -4.94 -16.80
CA GLU A 180 -0.09 -5.27 -16.17
C GLU A 180 -0.44 -4.29 -15.05
N ALA A 181 0.51 -3.98 -14.14
CA ALA A 181 0.30 -3.02 -13.07
C ALA A 181 0.00 -1.61 -13.60
N CYS A 182 0.73 -1.16 -14.63
CA CYS A 182 0.48 0.13 -15.26
C CYS A 182 -0.89 0.18 -15.95
N ALA A 183 -1.28 -0.88 -16.66
CA ALA A 183 -2.59 -0.99 -17.31
C ALA A 183 -3.73 -0.96 -16.28
N HIS A 184 -3.59 -1.70 -15.17
CA HIS A 184 -4.57 -1.72 -14.10
C HIS A 184 -4.70 -0.34 -13.42
N ALA A 185 -3.58 0.31 -13.07
CA ALA A 185 -3.59 1.65 -12.49
C ALA A 185 -4.25 2.68 -13.43
N ALA A 186 -4.01 2.59 -14.74
CA ALA A 186 -4.63 3.46 -15.72
C ALA A 186 -6.16 3.24 -15.80
N THR A 187 -6.60 1.97 -15.81
CA THR A 187 -8.03 1.62 -15.80
C THR A 187 -8.72 2.11 -14.53
N ASN A 188 -8.14 1.86 -13.36
CA ASN A 188 -8.67 2.32 -12.08
C ASN A 188 -8.78 3.85 -12.04
N LEU A 189 -7.80 4.57 -12.58
CA LEU A 189 -7.85 6.04 -12.65
C LEU A 189 -8.96 6.52 -13.59
N GLU A 190 -9.15 5.87 -14.74
CA GLU A 190 -10.21 6.21 -15.70
C GLU A 190 -11.60 5.98 -15.11
N ASP A 191 -11.79 4.84 -14.43
CA ASP A 191 -13.04 4.50 -13.76
C ASP A 191 -13.34 5.49 -12.62
N ALA A 192 -12.36 5.77 -11.77
CA ALA A 192 -12.50 6.73 -10.68
C ALA A 192 -12.75 8.16 -11.18
N TYR A 193 -12.15 8.56 -12.29
CA TYR A 193 -12.42 9.86 -12.93
C TYR A 193 -13.83 9.91 -13.51
N THR A 194 -14.30 8.84 -14.12
CA THR A 194 -15.64 8.73 -14.69
C THR A 194 -16.69 8.86 -13.58
N GLU A 195 -16.48 8.16 -12.46
CA GLU A 195 -17.36 8.23 -11.29
C GLU A 195 -17.35 9.63 -10.65
N PHE A 196 -16.14 10.23 -10.52
CA PHE A 196 -16.00 11.61 -10.03
C PHE A 196 -16.78 12.62 -10.92
N ARG A 197 -16.74 12.45 -12.23
CA ARG A 197 -17.51 13.31 -13.16
C ARG A 197 -19.01 13.12 -13.02
N ALA A 198 -19.47 11.91 -12.68
CA ALA A 198 -20.87 11.58 -12.48
C ALA A 198 -21.40 12.04 -11.11
N HIS A 199 -20.58 11.96 -10.06
CA HIS A 199 -20.95 12.19 -8.66
C HIS A 199 -19.96 13.10 -7.92
N PRO A 200 -19.72 14.34 -8.39
CA PRO A 200 -18.76 15.25 -7.78
C PRO A 200 -19.20 15.77 -6.39
N GLU A 201 -20.44 15.51 -6.00
CA GLU A 201 -21.00 15.85 -4.69
C GLU A 201 -20.65 14.82 -3.60
N ASP A 202 -20.21 13.61 -3.96
CA ASP A 202 -19.90 12.55 -3.00
C ASP A 202 -18.43 12.63 -2.53
N PRO A 203 -18.16 12.89 -1.23
CA PRO A 203 -16.80 12.93 -0.69
C PRO A 203 -16.03 11.63 -0.87
N ALA A 204 -16.72 10.47 -0.82
CA ALA A 204 -16.06 9.16 -0.99
C ALA A 204 -15.56 8.98 -2.43
N VAL A 205 -16.33 9.44 -3.41
CA VAL A 205 -15.94 9.42 -4.84
C VAL A 205 -14.74 10.34 -5.10
N ILE A 206 -14.74 11.54 -4.50
CA ILE A 206 -13.59 12.46 -4.58
C ILE A 206 -12.35 11.84 -3.96
N ALA A 207 -12.48 11.18 -2.81
CA ALA A 207 -11.39 10.50 -2.15
C ALA A 207 -10.84 9.34 -2.99
N ALA A 208 -11.72 8.51 -3.56
CA ALA A 208 -11.33 7.39 -4.45
C ALA A 208 -10.60 7.88 -5.70
N PHE A 209 -11.11 8.95 -6.34
CA PHE A 209 -10.42 9.55 -7.50
C PHE A 209 -9.03 10.07 -7.12
N ARG A 210 -8.90 10.78 -6.01
CA ARG A 210 -7.60 11.28 -5.55
C ARG A 210 -6.64 10.15 -5.18
N PHE A 211 -7.14 9.08 -4.58
CA PHE A 211 -6.35 7.89 -4.27
C PHE A 211 -5.79 7.24 -5.54
N ALA A 212 -6.65 6.95 -6.53
CA ALA A 212 -6.22 6.40 -7.81
C ALA A 212 -5.22 7.31 -8.54
N LEU A 213 -5.48 8.62 -8.55
CA LEU A 213 -4.61 9.62 -9.17
C LEU A 213 -3.23 9.68 -8.51
N ARG A 214 -3.19 9.63 -7.16
CA ARG A 214 -1.96 9.65 -6.40
C ARG A 214 -1.17 8.36 -6.58
N GLY A 215 -1.86 7.21 -6.55
CA GLY A 215 -1.26 5.90 -6.80
C GLY A 215 -0.62 5.82 -8.17
N THR A 216 -1.34 6.23 -9.22
CA THR A 216 -0.80 6.25 -10.59
C THR A 216 0.40 7.19 -10.72
N GLN A 217 0.36 8.37 -10.08
CA GLN A 217 1.51 9.28 -10.05
C GLN A 217 2.73 8.64 -9.39
N LEU A 218 2.56 7.96 -8.24
CA LEU A 218 3.65 7.30 -7.52
C LEU A 218 4.23 6.14 -8.33
N LEU A 219 3.37 5.32 -8.95
CA LEU A 219 3.78 4.24 -9.86
C LEU A 219 4.61 4.78 -11.03
N THR A 220 4.09 5.80 -11.73
CA THR A 220 4.78 6.45 -12.85
C THR A 220 6.14 6.99 -12.42
N LYS A 221 6.21 7.65 -11.27
CA LYS A 221 7.46 8.21 -10.75
C LYS A 221 8.48 7.15 -10.38
N PHE A 222 8.03 6.06 -9.72
CA PHE A 222 8.91 4.97 -9.30
C PHE A 222 9.50 4.23 -10.50
N PHE A 223 8.68 3.93 -11.50
CA PHE A 223 9.09 3.19 -12.70
C PHE A 223 9.53 4.08 -13.86
N SER A 224 9.64 5.40 -13.67
CA SER A 224 10.04 6.34 -14.72
C SER A 224 11.29 5.92 -15.52
N PRO A 225 12.33 5.27 -14.94
CA PRO A 225 13.48 4.81 -15.71
C PRO A 225 13.17 3.69 -16.73
N LEU A 226 12.03 2.99 -16.56
CA LEU A 226 11.59 1.88 -17.41
C LEU A 226 10.43 2.26 -18.32
N LEU A 227 9.84 3.44 -18.13
CA LEU A 227 8.71 3.94 -18.91
C LEU A 227 9.19 4.84 -20.04
N ASN A 228 8.31 5.09 -21.00
CA ASN A 228 8.58 6.04 -22.08
C ASN A 228 8.73 7.46 -21.52
N GLU A 229 9.87 8.10 -21.74
CA GLU A 229 10.22 9.42 -21.19
C GLU A 229 9.20 10.50 -21.59
N GLU A 230 8.79 10.54 -22.87
CA GLU A 230 7.81 11.49 -23.38
C GLU A 230 6.44 11.32 -22.68
N ALA A 231 6.01 10.09 -22.44
CA ALA A 231 4.76 9.81 -21.73
C ALA A 231 4.81 10.26 -20.27
N VAL A 232 5.93 10.06 -19.59
CA VAL A 232 6.16 10.52 -18.21
C VAL A 232 6.15 12.05 -18.12
N GLU A 233 6.84 12.72 -19.04
CA GLU A 233 6.88 14.19 -19.11
C GLU A 233 5.51 14.82 -19.34
N ILE A 234 4.64 14.16 -20.09
CA ILE A 234 3.25 14.61 -20.33
C ILE A 234 2.36 14.33 -19.11
N ALA A 235 2.50 13.16 -18.49
CA ALA A 235 1.61 12.72 -17.41
C ALA A 235 1.86 13.47 -16.09
N GLU A 236 3.11 13.70 -15.70
CA GLU A 236 3.47 14.30 -14.41
C GLU A 236 2.81 15.68 -14.16
N PRO A 237 2.84 16.63 -15.10
CA PRO A 237 2.13 17.90 -14.93
C PRO A 237 0.61 17.74 -14.79
N VAL A 238 0.03 16.78 -15.51
CA VAL A 238 -1.42 16.50 -15.45
C VAL A 238 -1.82 15.99 -14.07
N TYR A 239 -1.10 14.99 -13.54
CA TYR A 239 -1.35 14.50 -12.18
C TYR A 239 -1.28 15.61 -11.14
N ARG A 240 -0.26 16.45 -11.21
CA ARG A 240 -0.05 17.57 -10.30
C ARG A 240 -1.18 18.60 -10.39
N LEU A 241 -1.63 18.90 -11.61
CA LEU A 241 -2.74 19.82 -11.86
C LEU A 241 -4.04 19.28 -11.24
N MET A 242 -4.40 18.03 -11.50
CA MET A 242 -5.63 17.41 -11.02
C MET A 242 -5.64 17.26 -9.49
N LEU A 243 -4.51 16.83 -8.89
CA LEU A 243 -4.35 16.79 -7.44
C LEU A 243 -4.50 18.18 -6.82
N GLY A 244 -3.86 19.19 -7.41
CA GLY A 244 -3.96 20.58 -6.97
C GLY A 244 -5.37 21.12 -7.06
N ALA A 245 -6.07 20.87 -8.18
CA ALA A 245 -7.44 21.32 -8.39
C ALA A 245 -8.43 20.78 -7.34
N THR A 246 -8.24 19.52 -6.90
CA THR A 246 -9.13 18.87 -5.94
C THR A 246 -8.70 19.01 -4.47
N THR A 247 -7.55 19.65 -4.18
CA THR A 247 -7.00 19.73 -2.80
C THR A 247 -7.94 20.48 -1.86
N ARG A 248 -8.41 21.66 -2.28
CA ARG A 248 -9.27 22.49 -1.44
C ARG A 248 -10.64 21.84 -1.17
N LEU A 249 -11.18 21.13 -2.16
CA LEU A 249 -12.43 20.39 -1.99
C LEU A 249 -12.27 19.30 -0.92
N ARG A 250 -11.19 18.52 -0.98
CA ARG A 250 -10.87 17.53 0.04
C ARG A 250 -10.68 18.13 1.45
N GLU A 251 -10.02 19.30 1.54
CA GLU A 251 -9.83 19.97 2.83
C GLU A 251 -11.17 20.42 3.43
N ILE A 252 -12.09 20.89 2.60
CA ILE A 252 -13.45 21.26 3.03
C ILE A 252 -14.22 20.00 3.47
N ASP A 253 -14.10 18.88 2.75
CA ASP A 253 -14.73 17.61 3.12
C ASP A 253 -14.23 17.14 4.49
N GLY A 254 -12.91 17.13 4.73
CA GLY A 254 -12.34 16.76 6.04
C GLY A 254 -12.76 17.72 7.17
N PHE A 255 -12.99 19.00 6.87
CA PHE A 255 -13.52 19.94 7.84
C PHE A 255 -15.02 19.71 8.08
N SER A 256 -15.77 19.30 7.06
CA SER A 256 -17.18 18.93 7.18
C SER A 256 -17.37 17.72 8.11
N ASP A 257 -16.49 16.71 8.02
CA ASP A 257 -16.48 15.56 8.92
C ASP A 257 -16.27 16.01 10.38
N THR A 258 -15.32 16.90 10.62
CA THR A 258 -15.06 17.46 11.96
C THR A 258 -16.30 18.23 12.50
N VAL A 259 -16.97 18.98 11.63
CA VAL A 259 -18.20 19.70 12.02
C VAL A 259 -19.33 18.72 12.33
N ALA A 260 -19.45 17.62 11.59
CA ALA A 260 -20.43 16.56 11.87
C ALA A 260 -20.18 15.91 13.24
N ASP A 261 -18.92 15.57 13.57
CA ASP A 261 -18.53 15.01 14.87
C ASP A 261 -18.89 15.96 16.03
N LEU A 262 -18.67 17.28 15.87
CA LEU A 262 -19.03 18.29 16.85
C LEU A 262 -20.56 18.45 17.00
N MET A 263 -21.32 18.18 15.94
CA MET A 263 -22.78 18.15 16.03
C MET A 263 -23.30 16.91 16.74
N GLU A 264 -22.69 15.75 16.52
CA GLU A 264 -23.03 14.49 17.20
C GLU A 264 -22.70 14.55 18.70
N SER A 265 -21.58 15.17 19.08
CA SER A 265 -21.20 15.38 20.47
C SER A 265 -22.05 16.43 21.19
N GLY A 266 -22.87 17.18 20.45
CA GLY A 266 -23.72 18.26 20.99
C GLY A 266 -22.97 19.57 21.27
N GLU A 267 -21.70 19.66 20.89
CA GLU A 267 -20.89 20.89 21.03
C GLU A 267 -21.26 21.96 20.00
N LEU A 268 -21.86 21.54 18.87
CA LEU A 268 -22.32 22.43 17.81
C LEU A 268 -23.80 22.18 17.49
N SER A 269 -24.61 23.26 17.35
CA SER A 269 -26.02 23.14 16.95
C SER A 269 -26.18 23.10 15.43
N GLN A 270 -27.19 22.36 14.92
CA GLN A 270 -27.54 22.30 13.50
C GLN A 270 -27.83 23.65 12.85
N GLY A 271 -28.28 24.61 13.61
CA GLY A 271 -28.56 25.99 13.15
C GLY A 271 -27.33 26.91 13.18
N SER A 272 -26.15 26.38 13.42
CA SER A 272 -24.90 27.15 13.46
C SER A 272 -24.60 27.77 12.08
N LYS A 273 -24.19 29.04 12.06
CA LYS A 273 -23.71 29.72 10.84
C LYS A 273 -22.47 29.04 10.26
N LEU A 274 -21.72 28.27 11.08
CA LEU A 274 -20.57 27.52 10.63
C LEU A 274 -20.99 26.40 9.69
N VAL A 275 -22.02 25.61 10.03
CA VAL A 275 -22.54 24.52 9.18
C VAL A 275 -22.91 25.07 7.81
N SER A 276 -23.76 26.10 7.75
CA SER A 276 -24.17 26.69 6.48
C SER A 276 -23.01 27.30 5.69
N ALA A 277 -22.00 27.84 6.36
CA ALA A 277 -20.82 28.39 5.69
C ALA A 277 -19.95 27.29 5.07
N VAL A 278 -19.80 26.15 5.74
CA VAL A 278 -19.04 24.99 5.22
C VAL A 278 -19.76 24.37 4.02
N GLU A 279 -21.08 24.19 4.10
CA GLU A 279 -21.89 23.68 2.99
C GLU A 279 -21.79 24.59 1.75
N ALA A 280 -21.92 25.91 1.93
CA ALA A 280 -21.79 26.88 0.85
C ALA A 280 -20.37 26.90 0.24
N ALA A 281 -19.33 26.80 1.08
CA ALA A 281 -17.96 26.75 0.61
C ALA A 281 -17.68 25.48 -0.19
N ARG A 282 -18.24 24.34 0.24
CA ARG A 282 -18.14 23.05 -0.45
C ARG A 282 -18.80 23.10 -1.82
N GLU A 283 -20.01 23.63 -1.90
CA GLU A 283 -20.75 23.78 -3.15
C GLU A 283 -19.99 24.65 -4.15
N ALA A 284 -19.52 25.82 -3.72
CA ALA A 284 -18.75 26.74 -4.55
C ALA A 284 -17.45 26.12 -5.07
N GLU A 285 -16.74 25.35 -4.23
CA GLU A 285 -15.49 24.72 -4.62
C GLU A 285 -15.73 23.52 -5.55
N ARG A 286 -16.79 22.73 -5.33
CA ARG A 286 -17.22 21.67 -6.25
C ARG A 286 -17.49 22.22 -7.64
N ASP A 287 -18.27 23.30 -7.74
CA ASP A 287 -18.61 23.91 -9.02
C ASP A 287 -17.35 24.39 -9.74
N ARG A 288 -16.40 25.00 -9.02
CA ARG A 288 -15.08 25.40 -9.56
C ARG A 288 -14.24 24.23 -10.10
N VAL A 289 -14.31 23.07 -9.46
CA VAL A 289 -13.53 21.88 -9.88
C VAL A 289 -14.18 21.18 -11.07
N CYS A 290 -15.50 21.31 -11.25
CA CYS A 290 -16.25 20.71 -12.34
C CYS A 290 -16.28 21.55 -13.62
N GLU A 291 -15.94 22.85 -13.57
CA GLU A 291 -15.73 23.73 -14.73
C GLU A 291 -14.39 23.43 -15.45
#